data_51c3a19d964fd130f171a9abf5a2578f
#
_entry.id   51c3a19d964fd130f171a9abf5a2578f
#
_cell.length_a   1.000
_cell.length_b   1.000
_cell.length_c   1.000
_cell.angle_alpha   90.00
_cell.angle_beta   90.00
_cell.angle_gamma   90.00
#
_symmetry.space_group_name_H-M   'P 1'
#
loop_
_entity.id
_entity.type
_entity.pdbx_description
1 polymer ?
#
loop_
_entity_poly.entity_id
_entity_poly.type
_entity_poly.pdbx_seq_one_letter_code
_entity_poly.pdbx_strand_id
1 'polypeptide(L)'
;MQEWLFLCFLCPWIEDNLYICPETRKQTTMENKTELILIRISGVDRPGLTASVTAILSKYQVDIMDIGQADIHSTLSLGILFKCSDQDSGNIMKELLFKASDLGINIRFYPISDEEYETWVNLQGKNRYILTLLGRKLTAQQIAGATKLLAEQQLNIDGIRRLTGRIPLDEKKANVRACIEFSVRGTPKDREELQSQLMQLSASLGMDFSFQQDNMYRRMRRLICFDMDLSLIHI
;
A
#
# COMPACT_ATOMS: atom_id res chain seq x y z
N MET A 1 42.44 -12.09 8.46
CA MET A 1 43.44 -13.12 8.13
C MET A 1 42.69 -14.29 7.50
N GLN A 2 42.71 -14.42 6.26
CA GLN A 2 43.13 -15.47 5.36
C GLN A 2 42.53 -15.22 4.00
N GLU A 3 43.45 -14.79 3.16
CA GLU A 3 43.29 -14.69 1.69
C GLU A 3 43.20 -16.09 1.09
N TRP A 4 42.39 -16.27 0.06
CA TRP A 4 42.54 -17.37 -0.88
C TRP A 4 42.87 -16.80 -2.26
N LEU A 5 44.21 -16.73 -2.49
CA LEU A 5 44.81 -16.63 -3.81
C LEU A 5 44.67 -18.01 -4.50
N PHE A 6 44.02 -18.08 -5.66
CA PHE A 6 44.22 -19.18 -6.60
C PHE A 6 45.15 -18.73 -7.71
N LEU A 7 46.40 -19.19 -7.57
CA LEU A 7 47.37 -19.19 -8.64
C LEU A 7 46.92 -20.16 -9.74
N CYS A 8 46.81 -19.64 -10.98
CA CYS A 8 46.81 -20.48 -12.14
C CYS A 8 48.21 -20.39 -12.77
N PHE A 9 49.01 -21.43 -12.54
CA PHE A 9 50.34 -21.60 -13.15
C PHE A 9 50.22 -22.36 -14.47
N LEU A 10 50.96 -21.88 -15.48
CA LEU A 10 51.56 -22.59 -16.60
C LEU A 10 50.66 -23.03 -17.77
N CYS A 11 50.79 -22.29 -18.85
CA CYS A 11 51.09 -22.93 -20.13
C CYS A 11 51.99 -21.97 -20.97
N PRO A 12 53.27 -22.30 -21.24
CA PRO A 12 54.09 -21.66 -22.25
C PRO A 12 53.93 -22.40 -23.56
N TRP A 13 54.14 -21.71 -24.66
CA TRP A 13 54.20 -22.17 -26.06
C TRP A 13 52.88 -22.13 -26.82
N ILE A 14 52.82 -21.12 -27.68
CA ILE A 14 52.67 -21.29 -29.13
C ILE A 14 52.89 -19.91 -29.79
N GLU A 15 53.94 -19.91 -30.63
CA GLU A 15 54.26 -18.82 -31.59
C GLU A 15 53.21 -18.76 -32.71
N ASP A 16 53.01 -17.55 -33.21
CA ASP A 16 52.51 -17.19 -34.52
C ASP A 16 51.19 -17.81 -35.00
N ASN A 17 50.10 -17.14 -34.65
CA ASN A 17 48.99 -17.02 -35.59
C ASN A 17 48.18 -15.76 -35.30
N LEU A 18 48.25 -14.84 -36.24
CA LEU A 18 47.44 -13.63 -36.30
C LEU A 18 45.96 -14.04 -36.49
N TYR A 19 45.26 -14.36 -35.44
CA TYR A 19 43.82 -14.46 -35.49
C TYR A 19 43.25 -13.05 -35.38
N ILE A 20 42.78 -12.54 -36.54
CA ILE A 20 41.87 -11.42 -36.62
C ILE A 20 40.69 -11.75 -35.73
N CYS A 21 40.61 -11.09 -34.56
CA CYS A 21 39.46 -11.11 -33.70
C CYS A 21 38.27 -10.61 -34.53
N PRO A 22 37.21 -11.40 -34.76
CA PRO A 22 36.05 -10.85 -35.43
C PRO A 22 35.54 -9.72 -34.54
N GLU A 23 35.42 -8.54 -35.15
CA GLU A 23 34.78 -7.38 -34.54
C GLU A 23 33.58 -7.86 -33.68
N THR A 24 33.70 -7.66 -32.39
CA THR A 24 32.59 -7.82 -31.47
C THR A 24 31.52 -6.87 -31.99
N ARG A 25 30.61 -7.43 -32.77
CA ARG A 25 29.36 -6.78 -33.13
C ARG A 25 28.81 -6.25 -31.83
N LYS A 26 28.94 -4.96 -31.59
CA LYS A 26 28.15 -4.28 -30.51
C LYS A 26 26.71 -4.66 -30.80
N GLN A 27 26.23 -5.66 -30.10
CA GLN A 27 24.81 -5.84 -29.94
C GLN A 27 24.36 -4.53 -29.31
N THR A 28 23.79 -3.67 -30.12
CA THR A 28 22.96 -2.58 -29.67
C THR A 28 21.83 -3.30 -28.92
N THR A 29 21.98 -3.45 -27.62
CA THR A 29 20.89 -3.79 -26.74
C THR A 29 19.89 -2.66 -26.98
N MET A 30 18.82 -2.94 -27.74
CA MET A 30 17.64 -2.12 -27.71
C MET A 30 17.27 -2.07 -26.21
N GLU A 31 17.50 -0.94 -25.57
CA GLU A 31 16.91 -0.68 -24.26
C GLU A 31 15.42 -0.89 -24.46
N ASN A 32 14.91 -2.00 -23.96
CA ASN A 32 13.47 -2.26 -23.92
C ASN A 32 12.86 -1.16 -23.08
N LYS A 33 12.39 -0.12 -23.76
CA LYS A 33 11.69 0.98 -23.10
C LYS A 33 10.50 0.39 -22.35
N THR A 34 10.45 0.65 -21.08
CA THR A 34 9.38 0.18 -20.21
C THR A 34 8.46 1.33 -19.81
N GLU A 35 7.20 1.03 -19.61
CA GLU A 35 6.19 1.99 -19.19
C GLU A 35 5.58 1.58 -17.85
N LEU A 36 5.32 2.57 -17.00
CA LEU A 36 4.59 2.42 -15.74
C LEU A 36 3.15 2.88 -15.96
N ILE A 37 2.21 2.01 -15.70
CA ILE A 37 0.78 2.28 -15.92
C ILE A 37 0.01 1.98 -14.63
N LEU A 38 -0.70 2.99 -14.12
CA LEU A 38 -1.69 2.81 -13.08
C LEU A 38 -3.05 2.60 -13.71
N ILE A 39 -3.66 1.46 -13.46
CA ILE A 39 -5.07 1.24 -13.78
C ILE A 39 -5.94 1.47 -12.55
N ARG A 40 -7.06 2.14 -12.76
CA ARG A 40 -8.12 2.29 -11.77
C ARG A 40 -9.39 1.68 -12.30
N ILE A 41 -9.91 0.71 -11.56
CA ILE A 41 -11.11 -0.03 -11.89
C ILE A 41 -12.17 0.28 -10.84
N SER A 42 -13.39 0.54 -11.30
CA SER A 42 -14.55 0.74 -10.42
C SER A 42 -15.79 0.11 -10.99
N GLY A 43 -16.61 -0.47 -10.14
CA GLY A 43 -17.86 -1.12 -10.56
C GLY A 43 -18.50 -1.93 -9.44
N VAL A 44 -19.52 -2.69 -9.79
CA VAL A 44 -20.17 -3.60 -8.84
C VAL A 44 -19.20 -4.73 -8.49
N ASP A 45 -19.04 -4.97 -7.20
CA ASP A 45 -18.17 -6.06 -6.71
C ASP A 45 -18.76 -7.43 -7.11
N ARG A 46 -17.91 -8.28 -7.67
CA ARG A 46 -18.24 -9.64 -8.07
C ARG A 46 -17.04 -10.57 -7.88
N PRO A 47 -17.28 -11.82 -7.44
CA PRO A 47 -16.23 -12.83 -7.40
C PRO A 47 -15.55 -12.98 -8.77
N GLY A 48 -14.20 -13.04 -8.78
CA GLY A 48 -13.42 -13.28 -10.00
C GLY A 48 -13.04 -12.02 -10.79
N LEU A 49 -13.47 -10.81 -10.39
CA LEU A 49 -13.12 -9.57 -11.08
C LEU A 49 -11.59 -9.36 -11.07
N THR A 50 -10.99 -9.34 -9.91
CA THR A 50 -9.53 -9.20 -9.76
C THR A 50 -8.78 -10.30 -10.50
N ALA A 51 -9.25 -11.56 -10.41
CA ALA A 51 -8.66 -12.69 -11.12
C ALA A 51 -8.71 -12.50 -12.65
N SER A 52 -9.81 -11.99 -13.17
CA SER A 52 -9.95 -11.73 -14.62
C SER A 52 -8.99 -10.66 -15.12
N VAL A 53 -8.77 -9.60 -14.33
CA VAL A 53 -7.84 -8.52 -14.65
C VAL A 53 -6.40 -8.99 -14.59
N THR A 54 -6.02 -9.65 -13.50
CA THR A 54 -4.65 -10.16 -13.30
C THR A 54 -4.29 -11.28 -14.28
N ALA A 55 -5.27 -12.09 -14.72
CA ALA A 55 -5.05 -13.09 -15.76
C ALA A 55 -4.68 -12.46 -17.13
N ILE A 56 -5.18 -11.27 -17.45
CA ILE A 56 -4.76 -10.55 -18.65
C ILE A 56 -3.33 -10.06 -18.47
N LEU A 57 -3.03 -9.41 -17.34
CA LEU A 57 -1.68 -8.91 -17.05
C LEU A 57 -0.64 -10.04 -17.08
N SER A 58 -0.97 -11.22 -16.58
CA SER A 58 -0.05 -12.37 -16.54
C SER A 58 0.36 -12.90 -17.92
N LYS A 59 -0.41 -12.66 -18.97
CA LYS A 59 -0.04 -13.04 -20.34
C LYS A 59 1.17 -12.28 -20.87
N TYR A 60 1.38 -11.06 -20.37
CA TYR A 60 2.40 -10.12 -20.85
C TYR A 60 3.60 -10.02 -19.91
N GLN A 61 3.70 -10.91 -18.91
CA GLN A 61 4.81 -10.93 -17.96
C GLN A 61 5.10 -9.58 -17.30
N VAL A 62 4.05 -8.82 -16.97
CA VAL A 62 4.17 -7.52 -16.31
C VAL A 62 4.58 -7.65 -14.85
N ASP A 63 5.37 -6.71 -14.35
CA ASP A 63 5.71 -6.59 -12.95
C ASP A 63 4.67 -5.74 -12.23
N ILE A 64 4.03 -6.28 -11.18
CA ILE A 64 3.12 -5.52 -10.33
C ILE A 64 3.93 -4.74 -9.31
N MET A 65 3.88 -3.41 -9.40
CA MET A 65 4.60 -2.49 -8.51
C MET A 65 3.79 -2.15 -7.26
N ASP A 66 2.46 -2.06 -7.39
CA ASP A 66 1.54 -1.86 -6.26
C ASP A 66 0.12 -2.32 -6.63
N ILE A 67 -0.64 -2.75 -5.62
CA ILE A 67 -2.03 -3.16 -5.78
C ILE A 67 -2.83 -2.80 -4.53
N GLY A 68 -3.97 -2.17 -4.72
CA GLY A 68 -4.88 -1.80 -3.64
C GLY A 68 -6.33 -1.97 -4.03
N GLN A 69 -7.12 -2.54 -3.13
CA GLN A 69 -8.55 -2.75 -3.31
C GLN A 69 -9.32 -2.20 -2.11
N ALA A 70 -10.42 -1.52 -2.38
CA ALA A 70 -11.37 -1.08 -1.37
C ALA A 70 -12.80 -1.40 -1.82
N ASP A 71 -13.63 -1.81 -0.86
CA ASP A 71 -15.05 -2.05 -1.07
C ASP A 71 -15.89 -1.14 -0.16
N ILE A 72 -16.87 -0.46 -0.73
CA ILE A 72 -17.88 0.29 0.03
C ILE A 72 -19.25 -0.07 -0.54
N HIS A 73 -20.10 -0.62 0.32
CA HIS A 73 -21.38 -1.20 -0.09
C HIS A 73 -21.14 -2.34 -1.10
N SER A 74 -21.70 -2.27 -2.27
CA SER A 74 -21.50 -3.24 -3.36
C SER A 74 -20.56 -2.74 -4.45
N THR A 75 -19.81 -1.68 -4.17
CA THR A 75 -18.92 -1.05 -5.16
C THR A 75 -17.48 -1.34 -4.81
N LEU A 76 -16.76 -1.93 -5.77
CA LEU A 76 -15.33 -2.17 -5.75
C LEU A 76 -14.59 -0.98 -6.35
N SER A 77 -13.47 -0.61 -5.72
CA SER A 77 -12.42 0.23 -6.30
C SER A 77 -11.11 -0.54 -6.24
N LEU A 78 -10.52 -0.85 -7.39
CA LEU A 78 -9.26 -1.58 -7.52
C LEU A 78 -8.26 -0.71 -8.27
N GLY A 79 -7.09 -0.50 -7.67
CA GLY A 79 -5.94 0.13 -8.31
C GLY A 79 -4.83 -0.89 -8.50
N ILE A 80 -4.21 -0.94 -9.67
CA ILE A 80 -3.01 -1.74 -9.93
C ILE A 80 -2.01 -0.86 -10.67
N LEU A 81 -0.83 -0.72 -10.10
CA LEU A 81 0.33 -0.10 -10.73
C LEU A 81 1.24 -1.20 -11.24
N PHE A 82 1.55 -1.19 -12.51
CA PHE A 82 2.41 -2.21 -13.12
C PHE A 82 3.39 -1.61 -14.11
N LYS A 83 4.49 -2.33 -14.33
CA LYS A 83 5.52 -2.04 -15.31
C LYS A 83 5.43 -3.05 -16.43
N CYS A 84 5.41 -2.57 -17.67
CA CYS A 84 5.37 -3.42 -18.87
C CYS A 84 6.32 -2.91 -19.95
N SER A 85 6.52 -3.72 -21.00
CA SER A 85 7.19 -3.27 -22.22
C SER A 85 6.31 -2.25 -22.97
N ASP A 86 6.94 -1.21 -23.53
CA ASP A 86 6.29 -0.23 -24.42
C ASP A 86 5.54 -0.93 -25.59
N GLN A 87 6.08 -2.04 -26.09
CA GLN A 87 5.48 -2.82 -27.18
C GLN A 87 4.17 -3.50 -26.77
N ASP A 88 4.03 -3.87 -25.50
CA ASP A 88 2.87 -4.61 -24.98
C ASP A 88 1.79 -3.70 -24.40
N SER A 89 2.15 -2.48 -24.01
CA SER A 89 1.27 -1.55 -23.31
C SER A 89 -0.07 -1.34 -24.04
N GLY A 90 -0.03 -1.14 -25.35
CA GLY A 90 -1.24 -0.97 -26.17
C GLY A 90 -2.13 -2.20 -26.22
N ASN A 91 -1.54 -3.41 -26.30
CA ASN A 91 -2.30 -4.67 -26.31
C ASN A 91 -2.93 -4.95 -24.94
N ILE A 92 -2.19 -4.69 -23.85
CA ILE A 92 -2.68 -4.82 -22.48
C ILE A 92 -3.90 -3.90 -22.29
N MET A 93 -3.77 -2.61 -22.62
CA MET A 93 -4.86 -1.65 -22.47
C MET A 93 -6.10 -2.07 -23.29
N LYS A 94 -5.90 -2.54 -24.51
CA LYS A 94 -6.98 -3.01 -25.38
C LYS A 94 -7.71 -4.22 -24.77
N GLU A 95 -7.00 -5.25 -24.34
CA GLU A 95 -7.63 -6.44 -23.72
C GLU A 95 -8.35 -6.08 -22.43
N LEU A 96 -7.77 -5.21 -21.60
CA LEU A 96 -8.41 -4.75 -20.37
C LEU A 96 -9.67 -3.93 -20.64
N LEU A 97 -9.70 -3.08 -21.68
CA LEU A 97 -10.89 -2.34 -22.08
C LEU A 97 -12.02 -3.27 -22.52
N PHE A 98 -11.74 -4.26 -23.37
CA PHE A 98 -12.74 -5.24 -23.78
C PHE A 98 -13.28 -6.00 -22.58
N LYS A 99 -12.38 -6.46 -21.72
CA LYS A 99 -12.78 -7.20 -20.50
C LYS A 99 -13.61 -6.34 -19.54
N ALA A 100 -13.26 -5.07 -19.40
CA ALA A 100 -14.04 -4.12 -18.60
C ALA A 100 -15.45 -3.94 -19.15
N SER A 101 -15.60 -3.82 -20.47
CA SER A 101 -16.90 -3.75 -21.15
C SER A 101 -17.74 -5.01 -20.90
N ASP A 102 -17.15 -6.20 -21.04
CA ASP A 102 -17.83 -7.49 -20.80
C ASP A 102 -18.31 -7.61 -19.35
N LEU A 103 -17.53 -7.11 -18.41
CA LEU A 103 -17.83 -7.16 -16.98
C LEU A 103 -18.74 -6.01 -16.52
N GLY A 104 -19.02 -5.02 -17.37
CA GLY A 104 -19.81 -3.84 -17.03
C GLY A 104 -19.14 -3.00 -15.94
N ILE A 105 -17.82 -2.87 -15.96
CA ILE A 105 -17.01 -2.08 -15.04
C ILE A 105 -16.32 -0.93 -15.75
N ASN A 106 -15.98 0.12 -15.00
CA ASN A 106 -15.22 1.24 -15.52
C ASN A 106 -13.73 1.02 -15.26
N ILE A 107 -12.91 1.24 -16.29
CA ILE A 107 -11.45 1.22 -16.18
C ILE A 107 -10.88 2.55 -16.69
N ARG A 108 -9.84 3.05 -16.05
CA ARG A 108 -9.07 4.21 -16.48
C ARG A 108 -7.57 3.89 -16.37
N PHE A 109 -6.82 4.38 -17.34
CA PHE A 109 -5.37 4.21 -17.43
C PHE A 109 -4.69 5.54 -17.16
N TYR A 110 -3.64 5.51 -16.36
CA TYR A 110 -2.80 6.66 -16.03
C TYR A 110 -1.34 6.26 -16.23
N PRO A 111 -0.72 6.72 -17.33
CA PRO A 111 0.74 6.59 -17.45
C PRO A 111 1.40 7.37 -16.32
N ILE A 112 2.41 6.77 -15.71
CA ILE A 112 3.17 7.37 -14.59
C ILE A 112 4.60 7.55 -15.09
N SER A 113 5.17 8.73 -14.92
CA SER A 113 6.56 8.96 -15.24
C SER A 113 7.49 8.34 -14.18
N ASP A 114 8.73 8.03 -14.57
CA ASP A 114 9.73 7.50 -13.64
C ASP A 114 9.97 8.48 -12.47
N GLU A 115 9.96 9.80 -12.75
CA GLU A 115 10.12 10.83 -11.73
C GLU A 115 8.96 10.86 -10.71
N GLU A 116 7.73 10.72 -11.19
CA GLU A 116 6.54 10.63 -10.33
C GLU A 116 6.59 9.38 -9.46
N TYR A 117 7.00 8.25 -10.04
CA TYR A 117 7.16 7.00 -9.32
C TYR A 117 8.22 7.10 -8.22
N GLU A 118 9.42 7.57 -8.55
CA GLU A 118 10.51 7.75 -7.59
C GLU A 118 10.14 8.73 -6.46
N THR A 119 9.46 9.82 -6.81
CA THR A 119 8.94 10.77 -5.81
C THR A 119 7.96 10.07 -4.86
N TRP A 120 7.06 9.27 -5.39
CA TRP A 120 6.09 8.52 -4.60
C TRP A 120 6.77 7.46 -3.71
N VAL A 121 7.76 6.73 -4.22
CA VAL A 121 8.55 5.75 -3.45
C VAL A 121 9.28 6.43 -2.29
N ASN A 122 9.92 7.57 -2.53
CA ASN A 122 10.63 8.33 -1.50
C ASN A 122 9.71 8.82 -0.37
N LEU A 123 8.43 9.04 -0.66
CA LEU A 123 7.44 9.37 0.36
C LEU A 123 7.07 8.17 1.25
N GLN A 124 7.34 6.94 0.82
CA GLN A 124 7.00 5.72 1.58
C GLN A 124 7.87 5.53 2.84
N GLY A 125 9.09 6.06 2.85
CA GLY A 125 10.05 5.94 3.97
C GLY A 125 9.70 6.75 5.22
N LYS A 126 8.60 7.51 5.24
CA LYS A 126 8.17 8.30 6.39
C LYS A 126 7.56 7.44 7.50
N ASN A 127 7.61 7.97 8.73
CA ASN A 127 6.98 7.33 9.89
C ASN A 127 5.49 7.06 9.63
N ARG A 128 5.03 5.91 10.09
CA ARG A 128 3.62 5.52 10.00
C ARG A 128 2.99 5.47 11.37
N TYR A 129 1.75 5.93 11.42
CA TYR A 129 0.93 5.93 12.63
C TYR A 129 -0.44 5.38 12.30
N ILE A 130 -1.15 4.99 13.35
CA ILE A 130 -2.53 4.58 13.28
C ILE A 130 -3.33 5.41 14.26
N LEU A 131 -4.34 6.08 13.75
CA LEU A 131 -5.35 6.73 14.55
C LEU A 131 -6.61 5.86 14.54
N THR A 132 -7.00 5.37 15.71
CA THR A 132 -8.22 4.58 15.88
C THR A 132 -9.27 5.43 16.59
N LEU A 133 -10.47 5.46 16.05
CA LEU A 133 -11.65 6.10 16.62
C LEU A 133 -12.62 5.02 17.07
N LEU A 134 -13.05 5.08 18.32
CA LEU A 134 -13.98 4.11 18.91
C LEU A 134 -15.14 4.86 19.56
N GLY A 135 -16.36 4.52 19.19
CA GLY A 135 -17.57 5.13 19.75
C GLY A 135 -18.81 4.29 19.51
N ARG A 136 -19.95 4.81 19.94
CA ARG A 136 -21.26 4.17 19.69
C ARG A 136 -21.76 4.43 18.28
N LYS A 137 -21.46 5.59 17.73
CA LYS A 137 -21.89 6.04 16.39
C LYS A 137 -20.75 6.80 15.74
N LEU A 138 -20.60 6.65 14.42
CA LEU A 138 -19.68 7.47 13.61
C LEU A 138 -20.48 8.61 13.01
N THR A 139 -20.06 9.85 13.28
CA THR A 139 -20.64 11.05 12.71
C THR A 139 -19.62 11.77 11.81
N ALA A 140 -20.11 12.53 10.83
CA ALA A 140 -19.25 13.34 9.99
C ALA A 140 -18.43 14.36 10.81
N GLN A 141 -18.99 14.89 11.90
CA GLN A 141 -18.30 15.81 12.78
C GLN A 141 -17.08 15.20 13.46
N GLN A 142 -17.19 13.93 13.92
CA GLN A 142 -16.08 13.20 14.52
C GLN A 142 -14.95 12.95 13.51
N ILE A 143 -15.31 12.53 12.31
CA ILE A 143 -14.34 12.34 11.23
C ILE A 143 -13.68 13.67 10.86
N ALA A 144 -14.45 14.72 10.65
CA ALA A 144 -13.93 16.04 10.29
C ALA A 144 -12.99 16.61 11.36
N GLY A 145 -13.33 16.47 12.64
CA GLY A 145 -12.47 16.88 13.75
C GLY A 145 -11.13 16.15 13.74
N ALA A 146 -11.15 14.83 13.63
CA ALA A 146 -9.95 14.01 13.62
C ALA A 146 -9.06 14.31 12.39
N THR A 147 -9.65 14.38 11.19
CA THR A 147 -8.90 14.65 9.95
C THR A 147 -8.33 16.06 9.91
N LYS A 148 -9.02 17.06 10.49
CA LYS A 148 -8.52 18.42 10.65
C LYS A 148 -7.25 18.44 11.50
N LEU A 149 -7.26 17.80 12.68
CA LEU A 149 -6.08 17.72 13.55
C LEU A 149 -4.89 17.04 12.86
N LEU A 150 -5.12 15.95 12.11
CA LEU A 150 -4.06 15.30 11.33
C LEU A 150 -3.47 16.24 10.28
N ALA A 151 -4.32 17.01 9.57
CA ALA A 151 -3.88 17.96 8.55
C ALA A 151 -3.06 19.13 9.15
N GLU A 152 -3.47 19.67 10.30
CA GLU A 152 -2.74 20.72 11.02
C GLU A 152 -1.34 20.25 11.44
N GLN A 153 -1.20 18.97 11.78
CA GLN A 153 0.07 18.32 12.09
C GLN A 153 0.84 17.85 10.84
N GLN A 154 0.39 18.20 9.63
CA GLN A 154 0.99 17.81 8.35
C GLN A 154 1.11 16.28 8.15
N LEU A 155 0.16 15.55 8.71
CA LEU A 155 0.07 14.12 8.56
C LEU A 155 -0.86 13.76 7.40
N ASN A 156 -0.42 12.86 6.52
CA ASN A 156 -1.22 12.36 5.41
C ASN A 156 -2.02 11.12 5.83
N ILE A 157 -3.25 11.00 5.36
CA ILE A 157 -4.07 9.81 5.56
C ILE A 157 -3.90 8.93 4.32
N ASP A 158 -3.28 7.77 4.47
CA ASP A 158 -3.05 6.81 3.39
C ASP A 158 -4.24 5.86 3.19
N GLY A 159 -5.02 5.62 4.24
CA GLY A 159 -6.17 4.73 4.19
C GLY A 159 -7.11 4.90 5.38
N ILE A 160 -8.38 4.60 5.15
CA ILE A 160 -9.42 4.62 6.18
C ILE A 160 -10.13 3.28 6.14
N ARG A 161 -10.19 2.58 7.26
CA ARG A 161 -10.79 1.27 7.37
C ARG A 161 -11.76 1.18 8.54
N ARG A 162 -12.98 0.73 8.28
CA ARG A 162 -13.93 0.38 9.33
C ARG A 162 -13.60 -1.01 9.86
N LEU A 163 -13.42 -1.13 11.18
CA LEU A 163 -13.09 -2.39 11.85
C LEU A 163 -14.31 -3.14 12.39
N THR A 164 -15.44 -2.44 12.52
CA THR A 164 -16.70 -3.03 12.99
C THR A 164 -17.66 -3.33 11.86
N GLY A 165 -18.59 -4.25 12.10
CA GLY A 165 -19.65 -4.58 11.15
C GLY A 165 -20.50 -3.37 10.74
N ARG A 166 -21.27 -3.52 9.68
CA ARG A 166 -22.22 -2.50 9.20
C ARG A 166 -23.41 -2.41 10.18
N ILE A 167 -23.94 -1.21 10.35
CA ILE A 167 -25.06 -0.95 11.25
C ILE A 167 -26.36 -1.14 10.49
N PRO A 168 -27.32 -1.96 10.99
CA PRO A 168 -28.67 -2.03 10.44
C PRO A 168 -29.37 -0.67 10.55
N LEU A 169 -30.29 -0.38 9.62
CA LEU A 169 -31.08 0.85 9.65
C LEU A 169 -32.05 0.88 10.85
N ASP A 170 -32.45 -0.28 11.36
CA ASP A 170 -33.28 -0.39 12.58
C ASP A 170 -32.41 -0.32 13.83
N GLU A 171 -32.25 0.90 14.37
CA GLU A 171 -31.40 1.20 15.52
C GLU A 171 -31.87 0.52 16.84
N LYS A 172 -33.12 0.05 16.92
CA LYS A 172 -33.68 -0.51 18.16
C LYS A 172 -33.08 -1.86 18.56
N LYS A 173 -32.38 -2.53 17.64
CA LYS A 173 -31.77 -3.86 17.84
C LYS A 173 -30.26 -3.85 18.00
N ALA A 174 -29.60 -2.71 17.93
CA ALA A 174 -28.14 -2.69 17.80
C ALA A 174 -27.50 -2.10 19.08
N ASN A 175 -26.84 -2.95 19.84
CA ASN A 175 -25.79 -2.51 20.76
C ASN A 175 -24.58 -2.11 19.91
N VAL A 176 -24.69 -0.95 19.24
CA VAL A 176 -23.80 -0.57 18.16
C VAL A 176 -22.53 0.02 18.72
N ARG A 177 -21.41 -0.61 18.40
CA ARG A 177 -20.09 -0.01 18.53
C ARG A 177 -19.55 0.26 17.12
N ALA A 178 -18.93 1.42 16.94
CA ALA A 178 -18.32 1.82 15.70
C ALA A 178 -16.82 2.05 15.94
N CYS A 179 -16.00 1.34 15.20
CA CYS A 179 -14.56 1.49 15.23
C CYS A 179 -14.05 1.74 13.80
N ILE A 180 -13.26 2.79 13.65
CA ILE A 180 -12.61 3.14 12.38
C ILE A 180 -11.13 3.38 12.61
N GLU A 181 -10.31 2.96 11.68
CA GLU A 181 -8.87 3.08 11.70
C GLU A 181 -8.41 3.92 10.52
N PHE A 182 -7.54 4.87 10.79
CA PHE A 182 -6.84 5.67 9.80
C PHE A 182 -5.37 5.26 9.79
N SER A 183 -4.89 4.85 8.63
CA SER A 183 -3.45 4.71 8.40
C SER A 183 -2.90 6.08 8.04
N VAL A 184 -1.92 6.55 8.81
CA VAL A 184 -1.42 7.91 8.74
C VAL A 184 0.10 7.89 8.53
N ARG A 185 0.58 8.75 7.64
CA ARG A 185 2.00 8.85 7.31
C ARG A 185 2.51 10.28 7.52
N GLY A 186 3.75 10.38 8.01
CA GLY A 186 4.43 11.65 8.24
C GLY A 186 5.07 11.70 9.62
N THR A 187 5.60 12.86 9.98
CA THR A 187 6.08 13.16 11.32
C THR A 187 5.24 14.31 11.86
N PRO A 188 4.50 14.12 12.96
CA PRO A 188 3.72 15.21 13.53
C PRO A 188 4.63 16.36 13.94
N LYS A 189 4.18 17.59 13.74
CA LYS A 189 4.92 18.80 14.16
C LYS A 189 5.14 18.79 15.68
N ASP A 190 4.08 18.49 16.41
CA ASP A 190 4.09 18.36 17.87
C ASP A 190 3.19 17.19 18.27
N ARG A 191 3.82 16.13 18.77
CA ARG A 191 3.11 14.92 19.17
C ARG A 191 2.30 15.09 20.45
N GLU A 192 2.82 15.87 21.41
CA GLU A 192 2.17 16.09 22.70
C GLU A 192 0.94 16.96 22.50
N GLU A 193 1.07 18.02 21.70
CA GLU A 193 -0.06 18.86 21.32
C GLU A 193 -1.14 18.06 20.58
N LEU A 194 -0.77 17.22 19.61
CA LEU A 194 -1.72 16.35 18.91
C LEU A 194 -2.47 15.44 19.88
N GLN A 195 -1.78 14.84 20.84
CA GLN A 195 -2.42 13.98 21.84
C GLN A 195 -3.39 14.78 22.73
N SER A 196 -2.98 15.98 23.16
CA SER A 196 -3.84 16.87 23.96
C SER A 196 -5.10 17.28 23.20
N GLN A 197 -4.96 17.67 21.93
CA GLN A 197 -6.07 18.05 21.07
C GLN A 197 -7.02 16.86 20.79
N LEU A 198 -6.48 15.65 20.59
CA LEU A 198 -7.30 14.45 20.45
C LEU A 198 -8.07 14.11 21.73
N MET A 199 -7.49 14.31 22.92
CA MET A 199 -8.20 14.15 24.20
C MET A 199 -9.34 15.16 24.36
N GLN A 200 -9.12 16.42 24.01
CA GLN A 200 -10.16 17.45 24.04
C GLN A 200 -11.29 17.12 23.06
N LEU A 201 -10.94 16.68 21.86
CA LEU A 201 -11.90 16.26 20.85
C LEU A 201 -12.71 15.05 21.32
N SER A 202 -12.06 14.08 22.00
CA SER A 202 -12.69 12.92 22.63
C SER A 202 -13.78 13.34 23.62
N ALA A 203 -13.45 14.22 24.53
CA ALA A 203 -14.38 14.72 25.55
C ALA A 203 -15.58 15.47 24.92
N SER A 204 -15.33 16.26 23.86
CA SER A 204 -16.37 17.06 23.21
C SER A 204 -17.32 16.25 22.33
N LEU A 205 -16.85 15.15 21.73
CA LEU A 205 -17.60 14.36 20.74
C LEU A 205 -18.07 12.99 21.26
N GLY A 206 -17.75 12.63 22.52
CA GLY A 206 -18.14 11.36 23.13
C GLY A 206 -17.58 10.14 22.37
N MET A 207 -16.32 10.22 21.94
CA MET A 207 -15.64 9.19 21.17
C MET A 207 -14.20 9.04 21.63
N ASP A 208 -13.72 7.83 21.78
CA ASP A 208 -12.34 7.55 22.16
C ASP A 208 -11.40 7.58 20.95
N PHE A 209 -10.21 8.16 21.14
CA PHE A 209 -9.15 8.22 20.16
C PHE A 209 -7.92 7.50 20.69
N SER A 210 -7.25 6.75 19.84
CA SER A 210 -5.95 6.15 20.11
C SER A 210 -5.01 6.45 18.96
N PHE A 211 -3.89 7.14 19.25
CA PHE A 211 -2.85 7.45 18.26
C PHE A 211 -1.58 6.69 18.59
N GLN A 212 -1.19 5.77 17.71
CA GLN A 212 -0.08 4.84 17.93
C GLN A 212 0.85 4.81 16.72
N GLN A 213 2.14 4.60 16.97
CA GLN A 213 3.09 4.33 15.90
C GLN A 213 2.83 2.94 15.30
N ASP A 214 2.74 2.85 13.97
CA ASP A 214 2.60 1.57 13.25
C ASP A 214 3.99 0.96 13.06
N ASN A 215 4.35 0.06 13.96
CA ASN A 215 5.60 -0.70 13.89
C ASN A 215 5.33 -2.20 13.98
N MET A 216 6.37 -3.01 13.76
CA MET A 216 6.24 -4.47 13.79
C MET A 216 5.75 -5.01 15.15
N TYR A 217 6.04 -4.29 16.24
CA TYR A 217 5.64 -4.71 17.60
C TYR A 217 4.13 -4.59 17.82
N ARG A 218 3.44 -3.68 17.13
CA ARG A 218 1.98 -3.56 17.19
C ARG A 218 1.27 -4.80 16.65
N ARG A 219 1.86 -5.46 15.67
CA ARG A 219 1.31 -6.67 15.06
C ARG A 219 1.57 -7.92 15.88
N MET A 220 2.52 -7.86 16.81
CA MET A 220 2.79 -8.94 17.75
C MET A 220 1.81 -8.87 18.91
N ARG A 221 0.88 -9.80 18.96
CA ARG A 221 -0.02 -9.95 20.12
C ARG A 221 0.81 -10.47 21.29
N ARG A 222 0.88 -9.69 22.38
CA ARG A 222 1.51 -10.09 23.62
C ARG A 222 0.40 -10.31 24.64
N LEU A 223 0.34 -11.51 25.22
CA LEU A 223 -0.52 -11.81 26.36
C LEU A 223 0.30 -11.58 27.61
N ILE A 224 -0.13 -10.65 28.45
CA ILE A 224 0.43 -10.46 29.79
C ILE A 224 -0.66 -10.91 30.76
N CYS A 225 -0.40 -11.96 31.51
CA CYS A 225 -1.30 -12.45 32.56
C CYS A 225 -0.80 -11.95 33.90
N PHE A 226 -1.64 -11.24 34.63
CA PHE A 226 -1.39 -10.88 36.02
C PHE A 226 -2.29 -11.74 36.89
N ASP A 227 -1.70 -12.38 37.90
CA ASP A 227 -2.45 -13.03 38.96
C ASP A 227 -2.91 -11.94 39.93
N MET A 228 -4.22 -11.71 40.00
CA MET A 228 -4.78 -10.67 40.86
C MET A 228 -4.61 -10.97 42.37
N ASP A 229 -4.51 -12.23 42.72
CA ASP A 229 -4.48 -12.64 44.11
C ASP A 229 -3.07 -12.53 44.76
N LEU A 230 -2.01 -12.55 43.92
CA LEU A 230 -0.64 -12.49 44.43
C LEU A 230 0.16 -11.26 43.99
N SER A 231 -0.17 -10.62 42.89
CA SER A 231 0.63 -9.52 42.34
C SER A 231 0.09 -8.11 42.63
N LEU A 232 -1.18 -7.96 42.99
CA LEU A 232 -1.79 -6.64 43.24
C LEU A 232 -1.96 -6.29 44.73
N ILE A 233 -1.67 -7.20 45.66
CA ILE A 233 -1.85 -6.97 47.09
C ILE A 233 -0.56 -6.51 47.81
N HIS A 234 0.57 -6.51 47.09
CA HIS A 234 1.90 -6.17 47.65
C HIS A 234 2.56 -4.91 47.06
N ILE A 235 1.75 -3.95 46.58
CA ILE A 235 2.26 -2.61 46.21
C ILE A 235 1.70 -1.58 47.19
#